data_409a8a26cc70d9588351e02d6b8953f7
#
_entry.id   409a8a26cc70d9588351e02d6b8953f7
#
_cell.length_a   1.000
_cell.length_b   1.000
_cell.length_c   1.000
_cell.angle_alpha   90.00
_cell.angle_beta   90.00
_cell.angle_gamma   90.00
#
_symmetry.space_group_name_H-M   'P 1'
#
loop_
_entity.id
_entity.type
_entity.pdbx_description
1 polymer ?
#
loop_
_entity_poly.entity_id
_entity_poly.type
_entity_poly.pdbx_seq_one_letter_code
_entity_poly.pdbx_strand_id
1 'polypeptide(L)'
;MKDQHSYVMEIYQTLLEHFGPRGWWPGDSRLEIIIGAVLTQAVAWRNVKKAIDNLKEKQLIDINRLAEIPGAELAELIKPALYHRQKAKKLKAVISFITREYNQNVDLLFNESLAELRPKLLAVWGIGPETADSILLYAGSKKTFVVDTYTCRIFSRLGIVPENISYHEMQEFMQKHVDPDIDIYNEYHALLVALGANY
;
A
#
# COMPACT_ATOMS: atom_id res chain seq x y z
N MET A 1 -21.13 14.95 23.77
CA MET A 1 -20.78 14.23 22.51
C MET A 1 -19.32 13.82 22.66
N LYS A 2 -18.97 12.53 22.35
CA LYS A 2 -17.56 12.16 22.25
C LYS A 2 -16.92 13.04 21.18
N ASP A 3 -15.70 13.43 21.41
CA ASP A 3 -14.91 14.13 20.41
C ASP A 3 -14.58 13.17 19.25
N GLN A 4 -14.38 13.70 18.08
CA GLN A 4 -14.19 12.92 16.86
C GLN A 4 -12.96 11.99 16.93
N HIS A 5 -11.87 12.46 17.56
CA HIS A 5 -10.68 11.65 17.81
C HIS A 5 -11.02 10.41 18.65
N SER A 6 -11.67 10.60 19.79
CA SER A 6 -12.08 9.49 20.67
C SER A 6 -12.97 8.47 19.95
N TYR A 7 -13.87 8.93 19.08
CA TYR A 7 -14.74 8.04 18.33
C TYR A 7 -13.99 7.25 17.26
N VAL A 8 -13.09 7.89 16.52
CA VAL A 8 -12.25 7.23 15.52
C VAL A 8 -11.33 6.18 16.16
N MET A 9 -10.75 6.49 17.31
CA MET A 9 -9.91 5.54 18.04
C MET A 9 -10.73 4.40 18.68
N GLU A 10 -11.98 4.62 19.08
CA GLU A 10 -12.88 3.55 19.53
C GLU A 10 -13.19 2.56 18.41
N ILE A 11 -13.38 3.04 17.17
CA ILE A 11 -13.53 2.15 15.99
C ILE A 11 -12.27 1.27 15.83
N TYR A 12 -11.08 1.87 15.94
CA TYR A 12 -9.83 1.12 15.90
C TYR A 12 -9.79 0.00 16.94
N GLN A 13 -10.07 0.31 18.20
CA GLN A 13 -10.06 -0.65 19.30
C GLN A 13 -11.09 -1.78 19.08
N THR A 14 -12.31 -1.42 18.68
CA THR A 14 -13.36 -2.39 18.37
C THR A 14 -12.94 -3.35 17.26
N LEU A 15 -12.30 -2.85 16.20
CA LEU A 15 -11.82 -3.69 15.11
C LEU A 15 -10.65 -4.57 15.56
N LEU A 16 -9.75 -4.03 16.37
CA LEU A 16 -8.61 -4.78 16.91
C LEU A 16 -9.07 -5.91 17.84
N GLU A 17 -10.04 -5.66 18.69
CA GLU A 17 -10.66 -6.69 19.55
C GLU A 17 -11.35 -7.78 18.74
N HIS A 18 -12.04 -7.40 17.65
CA HIS A 18 -12.80 -8.34 16.83
C HIS A 18 -11.92 -9.21 15.92
N PHE A 19 -10.96 -8.60 15.23
CA PHE A 19 -10.13 -9.28 14.23
C PHE A 19 -8.76 -9.73 14.76
N GLY A 20 -8.33 -9.20 15.90
CA GLY A 20 -6.96 -9.36 16.40
C GLY A 20 -5.92 -8.59 15.55
N PRO A 21 -4.65 -8.58 15.99
CA PRO A 21 -3.56 -7.97 15.23
C PRO A 21 -3.40 -8.59 13.85
N ARG A 22 -3.27 -7.76 12.81
CA ARG A 22 -3.18 -8.21 11.42
C ARG A 22 -1.75 -8.46 10.96
N GLY A 23 -0.77 -7.77 11.60
CA GLY A 23 0.63 -7.90 11.24
C GLY A 23 0.90 -7.56 9.76
N TRP A 24 0.27 -6.54 9.27
CA TRP A 24 0.37 -6.12 7.88
C TRP A 24 1.56 -5.16 7.72
N TRP A 25 2.36 -5.27 6.69
CA TRP A 25 2.30 -5.98 5.44
C TRP A 25 3.14 -7.27 5.50
N PRO A 26 2.65 -8.44 5.05
CA PRO A 26 3.43 -9.66 5.00
C PRO A 26 4.40 -9.61 3.81
N GLY A 27 5.67 -9.37 4.07
CA GLY A 27 6.74 -9.35 3.05
C GLY A 27 8.10 -9.51 3.72
N ASP A 28 9.00 -10.26 3.08
CA ASP A 28 10.32 -10.56 3.62
C ASP A 28 11.34 -9.42 3.38
N SER A 29 10.98 -8.45 2.52
CA SER A 29 11.84 -7.31 2.20
C SER A 29 11.04 -6.08 1.77
N ARG A 30 11.68 -4.90 1.85
CA ARG A 30 11.11 -3.65 1.34
C ARG A 30 10.74 -3.74 -0.14
N LEU A 31 11.56 -4.40 -0.96
CA LEU A 31 11.28 -4.60 -2.38
C LEU A 31 10.04 -5.46 -2.59
N GLU A 32 9.88 -6.52 -1.82
CA GLU A 32 8.69 -7.36 -1.87
C GLU A 32 7.41 -6.58 -1.52
N ILE A 33 7.48 -5.72 -0.50
CA ILE A 33 6.37 -4.86 -0.11
C ILE A 33 6.03 -3.88 -1.25
N ILE A 34 7.02 -3.26 -1.89
CA ILE A 34 6.82 -2.39 -3.06
C ILE A 34 6.12 -3.15 -4.20
N ILE A 35 6.60 -4.35 -4.52
CA ILE A 35 5.98 -5.22 -5.53
C ILE A 35 4.52 -5.51 -5.14
N GLY A 36 4.29 -5.92 -3.90
CA GLY A 36 2.96 -6.19 -3.37
C GLY A 36 2.02 -5.00 -3.51
N ALA A 37 2.45 -3.79 -3.14
CA ALA A 37 1.67 -2.57 -3.25
C ALA A 37 1.24 -2.28 -4.71
N VAL A 38 2.13 -2.49 -5.68
CA VAL A 38 1.79 -2.36 -7.11
C VAL A 38 0.83 -3.44 -7.56
N LEU A 39 1.02 -4.68 -7.11
CA LEU A 39 0.20 -5.82 -7.52
C LEU A 39 -1.18 -5.85 -6.85
N THR A 40 -1.37 -5.20 -5.71
CA THR A 40 -2.65 -5.20 -4.97
C THR A 40 -3.71 -4.31 -5.61
N GLN A 41 -3.35 -3.44 -6.54
CA GLN A 41 -4.30 -2.57 -7.23
C GLN A 41 -5.49 -3.36 -7.80
N ALA A 42 -6.70 -3.12 -7.25
CA ALA A 42 -7.96 -3.74 -7.67
C ALA A 42 -7.95 -5.29 -7.73
N VAL A 43 -7.28 -5.95 -6.77
CA VAL A 43 -7.24 -7.42 -6.70
C VAL A 43 -7.12 -7.91 -5.25
N ALA A 44 -7.73 -9.06 -4.96
CA ALA A 44 -7.65 -9.67 -3.64
C ALA A 44 -6.23 -10.17 -3.32
N TRP A 45 -5.79 -9.98 -2.07
CA TRP A 45 -4.46 -10.34 -1.59
C TRP A 45 -4.04 -11.78 -1.91
N ARG A 46 -4.96 -12.75 -1.81
CA ARG A 46 -4.67 -14.15 -2.16
C ARG A 46 -4.08 -14.34 -3.56
N ASN A 47 -4.47 -13.49 -4.50
CA ASN A 47 -3.97 -13.53 -5.88
C ASN A 47 -2.61 -12.82 -6.01
N VAL A 48 -2.42 -11.74 -5.25
CA VAL A 48 -1.12 -11.05 -5.14
C VAL A 48 -0.08 -11.99 -4.56
N LYS A 49 -0.43 -12.69 -3.48
CA LYS A 49 0.45 -13.69 -2.86
C LYS A 49 0.92 -14.74 -3.87
N LYS A 50 0.01 -15.31 -4.67
CA LYS A 50 0.39 -16.27 -5.73
C LYS A 50 1.36 -15.67 -6.75
N ALA A 51 1.17 -14.41 -7.13
CA ALA A 51 2.07 -13.73 -8.06
C ALA A 51 3.45 -13.48 -7.42
N ILE A 52 3.50 -13.10 -6.14
CA ILE A 52 4.75 -12.97 -5.38
C ILE A 52 5.46 -14.31 -5.24
N ASP A 53 4.73 -15.39 -4.91
CA ASP A 53 5.30 -16.74 -4.80
C ASP A 53 5.96 -17.17 -6.13
N ASN A 54 5.32 -16.91 -7.28
CA ASN A 54 5.91 -17.16 -8.60
C ASN A 54 7.21 -16.37 -8.83
N LEU A 55 7.26 -15.11 -8.39
CA LEU A 55 8.47 -14.28 -8.47
C LEU A 55 9.58 -14.82 -7.57
N LYS A 56 9.23 -15.25 -6.34
CA LYS A 56 10.17 -15.87 -5.39
C LYS A 56 10.77 -17.17 -5.95
N GLU A 57 9.96 -18.05 -6.51
CA GLU A 57 10.41 -19.30 -7.13
C GLU A 57 11.44 -19.05 -8.25
N LYS A 58 11.29 -17.94 -8.98
CA LYS A 58 12.23 -17.51 -10.02
C LYS A 58 13.37 -16.63 -9.49
N GLN A 59 13.44 -16.40 -8.15
CA GLN A 59 14.41 -15.52 -7.52
C GLN A 59 14.37 -14.09 -8.10
N LEU A 60 13.19 -13.60 -8.44
CA LEU A 60 12.96 -12.28 -9.05
C LEU A 60 12.60 -11.19 -8.03
N ILE A 61 12.64 -11.45 -6.72
CA ILE A 61 12.61 -10.39 -5.71
C ILE A 61 14.01 -9.78 -5.59
N ASP A 62 14.48 -9.28 -6.71
CA ASP A 62 15.78 -8.65 -6.89
C ASP A 62 15.65 -7.52 -7.92
N ILE A 63 16.18 -6.34 -7.60
CA ILE A 63 15.95 -5.15 -8.43
C ILE A 63 16.63 -5.25 -9.80
N ASN A 64 17.83 -5.87 -9.87
CA ASN A 64 18.56 -6.02 -11.13
C ASN A 64 17.83 -7.00 -12.03
N ARG A 65 17.44 -8.16 -11.49
CA ARG A 65 16.70 -9.17 -12.22
C ARG A 65 15.34 -8.65 -12.69
N LEU A 66 14.64 -7.86 -11.85
CA LEU A 66 13.39 -7.20 -12.25
C LEU A 66 13.60 -6.12 -13.32
N ALA A 67 14.75 -5.45 -13.33
CA ALA A 67 15.09 -4.49 -14.38
C ALA A 67 15.36 -5.20 -15.73
N GLU A 68 16.01 -6.35 -15.71
CA GLU A 68 16.43 -7.10 -16.90
C GLU A 68 15.32 -7.96 -17.53
N ILE A 69 14.47 -8.60 -16.71
CA ILE A 69 13.43 -9.51 -17.21
C ILE A 69 12.56 -8.85 -18.29
N PRO A 70 12.25 -9.52 -19.42
CA PRO A 70 11.32 -9.01 -20.41
C PRO A 70 9.94 -8.74 -19.83
N GLY A 71 9.31 -7.61 -20.18
CA GLY A 71 8.00 -7.24 -19.65
C GLY A 71 6.90 -8.27 -19.93
N ALA A 72 6.97 -9.00 -21.05
CA ALA A 72 6.03 -10.06 -21.37
C ALA A 72 6.19 -11.28 -20.44
N GLU A 73 7.42 -11.65 -20.11
CA GLU A 73 7.72 -12.74 -19.19
C GLU A 73 7.29 -12.37 -17.76
N LEU A 74 7.62 -11.15 -17.31
CA LEU A 74 7.13 -10.64 -16.02
C LEU A 74 5.61 -10.69 -15.95
N ALA A 75 4.91 -10.27 -17.02
CA ALA A 75 3.45 -10.29 -17.06
C ALA A 75 2.88 -11.70 -16.88
N GLU A 76 3.48 -12.74 -17.48
CA GLU A 76 3.02 -14.12 -17.31
C GLU A 76 3.23 -14.61 -15.86
N LEU A 77 4.34 -14.28 -15.22
CA LEU A 77 4.61 -14.66 -13.82
C LEU A 77 3.60 -14.05 -12.85
N ILE A 78 3.22 -12.79 -13.07
CA ILE A 78 2.27 -12.08 -12.20
C ILE A 78 0.81 -12.20 -12.65
N LYS A 79 0.50 -13.10 -13.56
CA LYS A 79 -0.86 -13.33 -14.10
C LYS A 79 -1.94 -13.55 -13.02
N PRO A 80 -1.67 -14.22 -11.89
CA PRO A 80 -2.66 -14.35 -10.82
C PRO A 80 -3.15 -13.00 -10.29
N ALA A 81 -2.33 -11.94 -10.33
CA ALA A 81 -2.68 -10.61 -9.83
C ALA A 81 -3.64 -9.83 -10.75
N LEU A 82 -4.19 -10.41 -11.81
CA LEU A 82 -5.07 -9.79 -12.81
C LEU A 82 -4.45 -8.52 -13.45
N TYR A 83 -5.03 -8.04 -14.54
CA TYR A 83 -4.46 -6.87 -15.26
C TYR A 83 -2.94 -6.92 -15.42
N HIS A 84 -2.39 -8.14 -15.46
CA HIS A 84 -0.97 -8.47 -15.35
C HIS A 84 -0.08 -7.72 -16.35
N ARG A 85 -0.54 -7.49 -17.59
CA ARG A 85 0.21 -6.71 -18.59
C ARG A 85 0.41 -5.26 -18.17
N GLN A 86 -0.64 -4.62 -17.60
CA GLN A 86 -0.55 -3.25 -17.10
C GLN A 86 0.29 -3.20 -15.81
N LYS A 87 0.10 -4.17 -14.90
CA LYS A 87 0.87 -4.27 -13.65
C LYS A 87 2.35 -4.53 -13.90
N ALA A 88 2.69 -5.34 -14.90
CA ALA A 88 4.08 -5.51 -15.32
C ALA A 88 4.71 -4.19 -15.78
N LYS A 89 3.98 -3.38 -16.56
CA LYS A 89 4.45 -2.04 -16.96
C LYS A 89 4.64 -1.11 -15.75
N LYS A 90 3.67 -1.10 -14.83
CA LYS A 90 3.75 -0.29 -13.60
C LYS A 90 4.94 -0.70 -12.73
N LEU A 91 5.12 -2.02 -12.55
CA LEU A 91 6.26 -2.54 -11.79
C LEU A 91 7.58 -2.17 -12.45
N LYS A 92 7.71 -2.33 -13.77
CA LYS A 92 8.88 -1.86 -14.52
C LYS A 92 9.13 -0.37 -14.37
N ALA A 93 8.10 0.46 -14.33
CA ALA A 93 8.24 1.89 -14.12
C ALA A 93 8.83 2.21 -12.73
N VAL A 94 8.33 1.54 -11.67
CA VAL A 94 8.86 1.69 -10.30
C VAL A 94 10.31 1.19 -10.23
N ILE A 95 10.61 0.03 -10.79
CA ILE A 95 11.99 -0.52 -10.81
C ILE A 95 12.93 0.43 -11.56
N SER A 96 12.52 0.94 -12.72
CA SER A 96 13.30 1.92 -13.49
C SER A 96 13.54 3.22 -12.70
N PHE A 97 12.54 3.70 -11.97
CA PHE A 97 12.68 4.86 -11.09
C PHE A 97 13.73 4.62 -9.99
N ILE A 98 13.64 3.49 -9.27
CA ILE A 98 14.60 3.15 -8.22
C ILE A 98 16.00 2.95 -8.81
N THR A 99 16.10 2.33 -9.98
CA THR A 99 17.38 2.11 -10.66
C THR A 99 18.08 3.42 -11.01
N ARG A 100 17.36 4.38 -11.57
CA ARG A 100 17.94 5.65 -12.05
C ARG A 100 18.23 6.64 -10.94
N GLU A 101 17.30 6.78 -9.99
CA GLU A 101 17.39 7.84 -8.98
C GLU A 101 18.12 7.38 -7.71
N TYR A 102 18.19 6.06 -7.47
CA TYR A 102 18.73 5.49 -6.22
C TYR A 102 19.76 4.37 -6.44
N ASN A 103 20.37 4.31 -7.62
CA ASN A 103 21.44 3.33 -7.93
C ASN A 103 21.04 1.87 -7.60
N GLN A 104 19.81 1.48 -7.90
CA GLN A 104 19.27 0.14 -7.60
C GLN A 104 19.17 -0.20 -6.10
N ASN A 105 19.29 0.78 -5.23
CA ASN A 105 19.28 0.59 -3.79
C ASN A 105 17.96 1.08 -3.19
N VAL A 106 17.13 0.13 -2.77
CA VAL A 106 15.81 0.40 -2.15
C VAL A 106 15.97 1.13 -0.81
N ASP A 107 17.06 0.91 -0.07
CA ASP A 107 17.26 1.57 1.21
C ASP A 107 17.58 3.06 1.02
N LEU A 108 18.29 3.42 -0.03
CA LEU A 108 18.54 4.83 -0.38
C LEU A 108 17.24 5.57 -0.69
N LEU A 109 16.28 4.89 -1.34
CA LEU A 109 14.95 5.46 -1.58
C LEU A 109 14.30 5.96 -0.28
N PHE A 110 14.39 5.18 0.79
CA PHE A 110 13.74 5.50 2.05
C PHE A 110 14.56 6.38 3.00
N ASN A 111 15.78 6.81 2.60
CA ASN A 111 16.51 7.84 3.31
C ASN A 111 15.90 9.25 3.09
N GLU A 112 15.15 9.44 2.02
CA GLU A 112 14.43 10.70 1.79
C GLU A 112 13.30 10.91 2.79
N SER A 113 12.97 12.17 3.03
CA SER A 113 11.80 12.53 3.85
C SER A 113 10.49 12.16 3.12
N LEU A 114 9.40 12.03 3.88
CA LEU A 114 8.06 11.82 3.32
C LEU A 114 7.69 12.92 2.31
N ALA A 115 8.01 14.17 2.63
CA ALA A 115 7.68 15.32 1.80
C ALA A 115 8.42 15.32 0.45
N GLU A 116 9.63 14.77 0.41
CA GLU A 116 10.44 14.67 -0.81
C GLU A 116 10.07 13.43 -1.64
N LEU A 117 9.90 12.28 -0.99
CA LEU A 117 9.71 11.01 -1.67
C LEU A 117 8.30 10.84 -2.24
N ARG A 118 7.27 11.28 -1.52
CA ARG A 118 5.87 11.13 -1.97
C ARG A 118 5.59 11.75 -3.34
N PRO A 119 5.98 13.01 -3.63
CA PRO A 119 5.81 13.59 -4.96
C PRO A 119 6.55 12.82 -6.06
N LYS A 120 7.74 12.30 -5.76
CA LYS A 120 8.53 11.50 -6.72
C LYS A 120 7.83 10.18 -7.05
N LEU A 121 7.28 9.48 -6.05
CA LEU A 121 6.50 8.26 -6.27
C LEU A 121 5.24 8.54 -7.09
N LEU A 122 4.53 9.62 -6.81
CA LEU A 122 3.34 10.03 -7.57
C LEU A 122 3.66 10.40 -9.03
N ALA A 123 4.88 10.81 -9.33
CA ALA A 123 5.34 11.06 -10.70
C ALA A 123 5.66 9.77 -11.48
N VAL A 124 5.78 8.63 -10.81
CA VAL A 124 6.00 7.33 -11.47
C VAL A 124 4.72 6.88 -12.16
N TRP A 125 4.81 6.55 -13.43
CA TRP A 125 3.65 6.12 -14.20
C TRP A 125 2.92 4.92 -13.58
N GLY A 126 1.62 5.08 -13.36
CA GLY A 126 0.75 4.05 -12.81
C GLY A 126 0.74 3.95 -11.29
N ILE A 127 1.43 4.86 -10.58
CA ILE A 127 1.43 4.96 -9.13
C ILE A 127 0.50 6.11 -8.72
N GLY A 128 -0.63 5.76 -8.14
CA GLY A 128 -1.57 6.71 -7.54
C GLY A 128 -1.32 6.91 -6.05
N PRO A 129 -2.10 7.80 -5.40
CA PRO A 129 -1.95 8.11 -3.98
C PRO A 129 -1.96 6.89 -3.06
N GLU A 130 -2.92 5.98 -3.21
CA GLU A 130 -3.02 4.75 -2.41
C GLU A 130 -1.75 3.89 -2.52
N THR A 131 -1.23 3.68 -3.74
CA THR A 131 -0.02 2.86 -3.94
C THR A 131 1.23 3.57 -3.41
N ALA A 132 1.35 4.89 -3.63
CA ALA A 132 2.47 5.67 -3.11
C ALA A 132 2.49 5.66 -1.57
N ASP A 133 1.35 5.92 -0.94
CA ASP A 133 1.24 5.93 0.51
C ASP A 133 1.40 4.53 1.13
N SER A 134 0.97 3.46 0.43
CA SER A 134 1.25 2.07 0.83
C SER A 134 2.76 1.77 0.80
N ILE A 135 3.47 2.18 -0.24
CA ILE A 135 4.93 2.03 -0.31
C ILE A 135 5.61 2.81 0.83
N LEU A 136 5.18 4.05 1.05
CA LEU A 136 5.76 4.92 2.08
C LEU A 136 5.52 4.37 3.49
N LEU A 137 4.30 3.96 3.81
CA LEU A 137 3.96 3.45 5.13
C LEU A 137 4.60 2.08 5.38
N TYR A 138 4.33 1.10 4.52
CA TYR A 138 4.66 -0.30 4.77
C TYR A 138 6.11 -0.67 4.45
N ALA A 139 6.68 -0.16 3.35
CA ALA A 139 8.09 -0.43 3.02
C ALA A 139 9.03 0.61 3.61
N GLY A 140 8.59 1.86 3.74
CA GLY A 140 9.42 2.98 4.15
C GLY A 140 9.30 3.37 5.61
N SER A 141 8.35 2.83 6.37
CA SER A 141 8.04 3.24 7.74
C SER A 141 7.86 4.76 7.85
N LYS A 142 7.24 5.38 6.85
CA LYS A 142 6.94 6.80 6.83
C LYS A 142 5.55 7.03 7.41
N LYS A 143 5.42 8.05 8.24
CA LYS A 143 4.17 8.39 8.92
C LYS A 143 3.18 9.05 7.96
N THR A 144 2.49 8.24 7.16
CA THR A 144 1.39 8.63 6.28
C THR A 144 0.27 7.60 6.39
N PHE A 145 -0.99 8.04 6.44
CA PHE A 145 -2.12 7.12 6.51
C PHE A 145 -2.51 6.68 5.09
N VAL A 146 -2.70 5.38 4.89
CA VAL A 146 -3.20 4.85 3.62
C VAL A 146 -4.72 4.87 3.62
N VAL A 147 -5.29 5.41 2.57
CA VAL A 147 -6.73 5.42 2.32
C VAL A 147 -7.04 4.52 1.13
N ASP A 148 -8.06 3.71 1.24
CA ASP A 148 -8.60 2.90 0.16
C ASP A 148 -10.12 3.07 0.06
N THR A 149 -10.73 2.36 -0.87
CA THR A 149 -12.20 2.39 -1.05
C THR A 149 -12.94 1.84 0.16
N TYR A 150 -12.35 0.91 0.92
CA TYR A 150 -12.95 0.40 2.16
C TYR A 150 -12.97 1.46 3.25
N THR A 151 -11.86 2.18 3.44
CA THR A 151 -11.76 3.29 4.38
C THR A 151 -12.88 4.31 4.14
N CYS A 152 -12.99 4.82 2.91
CA CYS A 152 -14.02 5.79 2.55
C CYS A 152 -15.43 5.24 2.78
N ARG A 153 -15.70 4.02 2.33
CA ARG A 153 -17.01 3.37 2.44
C ARG A 153 -17.43 3.14 3.89
N ILE A 154 -16.53 2.68 4.74
CA ILE A 154 -16.81 2.41 6.15
C ILE A 154 -17.16 3.71 6.88
N PHE A 155 -16.32 4.73 6.77
CA PHE A 155 -16.52 6.00 7.45
C PHE A 155 -17.74 6.78 6.93
N SER A 156 -18.05 6.66 5.64
CA SER A 156 -19.27 7.23 5.05
C SER A 156 -20.54 6.52 5.58
N ARG A 157 -20.54 5.19 5.63
CA ARG A 157 -21.67 4.42 6.17
C ARG A 157 -21.92 4.67 7.66
N LEU A 158 -20.87 5.01 8.41
CA LEU A 158 -20.98 5.45 9.80
C LEU A 158 -21.47 6.90 9.94
N GLY A 159 -21.67 7.63 8.83
CA GLY A 159 -22.10 9.02 8.84
C GLY A 159 -21.05 10.00 9.34
N ILE A 160 -19.77 9.60 9.34
CA ILE A 160 -18.66 10.40 9.85
C ILE A 160 -18.12 11.36 8.79
N VAL A 161 -18.09 10.90 7.53
CA VAL A 161 -17.60 11.66 6.37
C VAL A 161 -18.62 11.59 5.23
N PRO A 162 -18.60 12.54 4.27
CA PRO A 162 -19.44 12.49 3.08
C PRO A 162 -19.13 11.26 2.20
N GLU A 163 -20.15 10.77 1.47
CA GLU A 163 -20.00 9.62 0.56
C GLU A 163 -19.00 9.88 -0.58
N ASN A 164 -18.90 11.11 -1.03
CA ASN A 164 -18.03 11.54 -2.13
C ASN A 164 -16.71 12.15 -1.66
N ILE A 165 -16.28 11.84 -0.43
CA ILE A 165 -15.00 12.34 0.10
C ILE A 165 -13.84 11.90 -0.81
N SER A 166 -12.95 12.83 -1.13
CA SER A 166 -11.76 12.54 -1.91
C SER A 166 -10.71 11.78 -1.08
N TYR A 167 -9.74 11.14 -1.78
CA TYR A 167 -8.61 10.48 -1.12
C TYR A 167 -7.88 11.41 -0.15
N HIS A 168 -7.59 12.62 -0.61
CA HIS A 168 -6.82 13.58 0.17
C HIS A 168 -7.56 14.05 1.42
N GLU A 169 -8.83 14.44 1.27
CA GLU A 169 -9.67 14.84 2.41
C GLU A 169 -9.81 13.71 3.44
N MET A 170 -9.98 12.46 2.96
CA MET A 170 -10.06 11.31 3.86
C MET A 170 -8.73 11.05 4.57
N GLN A 171 -7.60 11.19 3.87
CA GLN A 171 -6.27 11.06 4.45
C GLN A 171 -6.02 12.13 5.53
N GLU A 172 -6.34 13.38 5.25
CA GLU A 172 -6.25 14.47 6.23
C GLU A 172 -7.15 14.21 7.44
N PHE A 173 -8.38 13.74 7.20
CA PHE A 173 -9.29 13.36 8.27
C PHE A 173 -8.69 12.28 9.16
N MET A 174 -8.19 11.18 8.58
CA MET A 174 -7.58 10.08 9.36
C MET A 174 -6.33 10.56 10.12
N GLN A 175 -5.44 11.28 9.47
CA GLN A 175 -4.21 11.79 10.10
C GLN A 175 -4.47 12.81 11.23
N LYS A 176 -5.61 13.49 11.19
CA LYS A 176 -6.04 14.42 12.24
C LYS A 176 -6.66 13.70 13.45
N HIS A 177 -7.34 12.58 13.22
CA HIS A 177 -8.16 11.91 14.23
C HIS A 177 -7.63 10.53 14.67
N VAL A 178 -6.54 10.04 14.10
CA VAL A 178 -5.83 8.84 14.55
C VAL A 178 -4.52 9.26 15.20
N ASP A 179 -4.15 8.59 16.29
CA ASP A 179 -2.87 8.84 16.94
C ASP A 179 -1.72 8.70 15.93
N PRO A 180 -0.81 9.70 15.85
CA PRO A 180 0.20 9.78 14.80
C PRO A 180 1.36 8.81 15.03
N ASP A 181 1.04 7.52 15.04
CA ASP A 181 1.94 6.40 15.23
C ASP A 181 1.94 5.50 13.99
N ILE A 182 3.12 5.02 13.58
CA ILE A 182 3.28 4.20 12.37
C ILE A 182 2.61 2.83 12.55
N ASP A 183 2.73 2.22 13.72
CA ASP A 183 2.17 0.90 14.00
C ASP A 183 0.64 0.98 14.05
N ILE A 184 0.09 2.07 14.62
CA ILE A 184 -1.36 2.33 14.60
C ILE A 184 -1.84 2.55 13.16
N TYR A 185 -1.13 3.32 12.35
CA TYR A 185 -1.50 3.53 10.95
C TYR A 185 -1.50 2.23 10.15
N ASN A 186 -0.45 1.40 10.32
CA ASN A 186 -0.35 0.09 9.71
C ASN A 186 -1.52 -0.82 10.09
N GLU A 187 -1.74 -0.96 11.38
CA GLU A 187 -2.74 -1.87 11.92
C GLU A 187 -4.15 -1.40 11.60
N TYR A 188 -4.43 -0.10 11.76
CA TYR A 188 -5.76 0.44 11.52
C TYR A 188 -6.19 0.26 10.05
N HIS A 189 -5.31 0.60 9.09
CA HIS A 189 -5.62 0.36 7.68
C HIS A 189 -5.87 -1.14 7.40
N ALA A 190 -5.05 -2.03 7.94
CA ALA A 190 -5.23 -3.47 7.78
C ALA A 190 -6.56 -3.99 8.36
N LEU A 191 -6.99 -3.43 9.50
CA LEU A 191 -8.28 -3.74 10.12
C LEU A 191 -9.47 -3.24 9.28
N LEU A 192 -9.36 -2.04 8.71
CA LEU A 192 -10.37 -1.50 7.78
C LEU A 192 -10.50 -2.36 6.52
N VAL A 193 -9.37 -2.82 5.97
CA VAL A 193 -9.36 -3.79 4.85
C VAL A 193 -10.01 -5.10 5.28
N ALA A 194 -9.71 -5.62 6.46
CA ALA A 194 -10.32 -6.85 6.97
C ALA A 194 -11.84 -6.72 7.11
N LEU A 195 -12.34 -5.61 7.65
CA LEU A 195 -13.78 -5.33 7.72
C LEU A 195 -14.37 -5.21 6.32
N GLY A 196 -13.79 -4.37 5.47
CA GLY A 196 -14.36 -4.08 4.15
C GLY A 196 -14.34 -5.24 3.15
N ALA A 197 -13.44 -6.21 3.35
CA ALA A 197 -13.33 -7.40 2.50
C ALA A 197 -14.28 -8.54 2.93
N ASN A 198 -14.77 -8.52 4.17
CA ASN A 198 -15.65 -9.57 4.72
C ASN A 198 -17.11 -9.16 4.81
N TYR A 199 -17.41 -7.85 4.77
CA TYR A 199 -18.75 -7.26 4.92
C TYR A 199 -19.00 -6.17 3.87
#